data_d2463480d4967e083d88bdee8d957fc3
#
_entry.id   d2463480d4967e083d88bdee8d957fc3
#
_cell.length_a   1.000
_cell.length_b   1.000
_cell.length_c   1.000
_cell.angle_alpha   90.00
_cell.angle_beta   90.00
_cell.angle_gamma   90.00
#
_symmetry.space_group_name_H-M   'P 1'
#
loop_
_entity.id
_entity.type
_entity.pdbx_description
1 polymer ?
#
loop_
_entity_poly.entity_id
_entity_poly.type
_entity_poly.pdbx_seq_one_letter_code
_entity_poly.pdbx_strand_id
1 'polypeptide(L)'
;EITSYLDIKQRLKISKAIRNLADENTAVIVIEHDLIALDYMADLIHILYGRESAFGVVSKLRPTKNGINTFLEGYLKEENVRFRDNKIRFDVKSAVKVAESMLLTKWPKITKKLGDFSLETQEGEINSSEKIGILGENGIGKTSFVKMLAGEIKPDEKNLDLKIKVSYKPQYLDSDSDELVMVVLQEAIQKYETELIRPLNIKSLLLKKINELSGGELQRVAIALCLSRDADLILLDEPSAYLDVEKRLVVSKVISNIVEQRKVSTLVVDHDLLFADYLSDKL
;
A
#
# COMPACT_ATOMS: atom_id res chain seq x y z
N GLU A 1 -9.58 -13.50 -2.68
CA GLU A 1 -9.01 -12.30 -3.36
C GLU A 1 -8.29 -12.74 -4.63
N ILE A 2 -8.91 -12.48 -5.76
CA ILE A 2 -8.40 -12.98 -7.06
C ILE A 2 -7.48 -11.93 -7.71
N THR A 3 -7.70 -10.65 -7.40
CA THR A 3 -6.94 -9.55 -8.00
C THR A 3 -5.71 -9.13 -7.19
N SER A 4 -5.48 -9.72 -6.02
CA SER A 4 -4.28 -9.48 -5.22
C SER A 4 -3.02 -9.78 -6.03
N TYR A 5 -2.01 -8.91 -5.95
CA TYR A 5 -0.72 -9.03 -6.66
C TYR A 5 -0.75 -8.94 -8.19
N LEU A 6 -1.92 -8.71 -8.78
CA LEU A 6 -2.03 -8.54 -10.23
C LEU A 6 -1.84 -7.06 -10.59
N ASP A 7 -1.14 -6.80 -11.68
CA ASP A 7 -1.13 -5.48 -12.28
C ASP A 7 -2.50 -5.14 -12.91
N ILE A 8 -2.71 -3.87 -13.27
CA ILE A 8 -3.98 -3.36 -13.78
C ILE A 8 -4.48 -4.16 -15.00
N LYS A 9 -3.58 -4.48 -15.93
CA LYS A 9 -3.90 -5.22 -17.16
C LYS A 9 -4.35 -6.64 -16.85
N GLN A 10 -3.64 -7.30 -15.94
CA GLN A 10 -3.97 -8.64 -15.47
C GLN A 10 -5.29 -8.64 -14.69
N ARG A 11 -5.53 -7.65 -13.79
CA ARG A 11 -6.80 -7.48 -13.07
C ARG A 11 -7.98 -7.38 -14.02
N LEU A 12 -7.92 -6.50 -15.01
CA LEU A 12 -8.98 -6.34 -16.01
C LEU A 12 -9.22 -7.61 -16.82
N LYS A 13 -8.15 -8.31 -17.23
CA LYS A 13 -8.27 -9.56 -17.99
C LYS A 13 -8.94 -10.65 -17.17
N ILE A 14 -8.55 -10.83 -15.91
CA ILE A 14 -9.14 -11.84 -15.03
C ILE A 14 -10.57 -11.46 -14.64
N SER A 15 -10.84 -10.19 -14.34
CA SER A 15 -12.19 -9.70 -14.04
C SER A 15 -13.15 -9.98 -15.21
N LYS A 16 -12.70 -9.77 -16.44
CA LYS A 16 -13.48 -10.10 -17.64
C LYS A 16 -13.72 -11.59 -17.78
N ALA A 17 -12.70 -12.42 -17.53
CA ALA A 17 -12.83 -13.85 -17.59
C ALA A 17 -13.84 -14.39 -16.56
N ILE A 18 -13.77 -13.90 -15.32
CA ILE A 18 -14.69 -14.27 -14.23
C ILE A 18 -16.13 -13.86 -14.56
N ARG A 19 -16.34 -12.62 -15.03
CA ARG A 19 -17.67 -12.17 -15.43
C ARG A 19 -18.29 -13.05 -16.51
N ASN A 20 -17.49 -13.53 -17.44
CA ASN A 20 -17.95 -14.41 -18.52
C ASN A 20 -18.24 -15.86 -18.07
N LEU A 21 -17.87 -16.26 -16.85
CA LEU A 21 -18.25 -17.57 -16.29
C LEU A 21 -19.69 -17.61 -15.78
N ALA A 22 -20.28 -16.44 -15.50
CA ALA A 22 -21.67 -16.36 -15.07
C ALA A 22 -22.61 -16.46 -16.27
N ASP A 23 -23.52 -17.44 -16.27
CA ASP A 23 -24.56 -17.65 -17.28
C ASP A 23 -25.89 -18.08 -16.63
N GLU A 24 -26.87 -18.47 -17.42
CA GLU A 24 -28.20 -18.88 -16.94
C GLU A 24 -28.14 -20.09 -15.98
N ASN A 25 -27.09 -20.90 -16.05
CA ASN A 25 -26.92 -22.13 -15.27
C ASN A 25 -25.83 -22.02 -14.20
N THR A 26 -25.00 -20.96 -14.25
CA THR A 26 -23.80 -20.82 -13.42
C THR A 26 -23.84 -19.54 -12.64
N ALA A 27 -23.94 -19.64 -11.30
CA ALA A 27 -23.75 -18.51 -10.40
C ALA A 27 -22.28 -18.44 -9.93
N VAL A 28 -21.69 -17.25 -9.98
CA VAL A 28 -20.31 -17.00 -9.56
C VAL A 28 -20.32 -16.10 -8.32
N ILE A 29 -19.69 -16.56 -7.24
CA ILE A 29 -19.50 -15.78 -6.01
C ILE A 29 -18.03 -15.42 -5.90
N VAL A 30 -17.73 -14.12 -5.78
CA VAL A 30 -16.36 -13.57 -5.68
C VAL A 30 -16.21 -12.82 -4.37
N ILE A 31 -15.09 -13.04 -3.67
CA ILE A 31 -14.68 -12.24 -2.51
C ILE A 31 -13.51 -11.37 -2.95
N GLU A 32 -13.69 -10.06 -2.87
CA GLU A 32 -12.70 -9.11 -3.38
C GLU A 32 -12.72 -7.80 -2.56
N HIS A 33 -11.57 -7.17 -2.43
CA HIS A 33 -11.40 -5.89 -1.76
C HIS A 33 -11.21 -4.72 -2.74
N ASP A 34 -10.83 -5.02 -3.99
CA ASP A 34 -10.71 -4.00 -5.03
C ASP A 34 -12.10 -3.57 -5.51
N LEU A 35 -12.50 -2.34 -5.15
CA LEU A 35 -13.82 -1.80 -5.49
C LEU A 35 -14.01 -1.61 -6.99
N ILE A 36 -12.93 -1.35 -7.74
CA ILE A 36 -12.98 -1.19 -9.19
C ILE A 36 -13.22 -2.56 -9.84
N ALA A 37 -12.51 -3.58 -9.37
CA ALA A 37 -12.71 -4.94 -9.82
C ALA A 37 -14.11 -5.45 -9.50
N LEU A 38 -14.63 -5.16 -8.29
CA LEU A 38 -16.00 -5.51 -7.89
C LEU A 38 -17.06 -4.82 -8.75
N ASP A 39 -16.90 -3.52 -9.02
CA ASP A 39 -17.84 -2.76 -9.86
C ASP A 39 -17.91 -3.32 -11.29
N TYR A 40 -16.79 -3.84 -11.79
CA TYR A 40 -16.72 -4.47 -13.10
C TYR A 40 -17.29 -5.90 -13.13
N MET A 41 -17.01 -6.71 -12.10
CA MET A 41 -17.33 -8.15 -12.09
C MET A 41 -18.75 -8.46 -11.63
N ALA A 42 -19.24 -7.75 -10.61
CA ALA A 42 -20.44 -8.14 -9.88
C ALA A 42 -21.66 -7.28 -10.28
N ASP A 43 -22.82 -7.91 -10.39
CA ASP A 43 -24.09 -7.22 -10.54
C ASP A 43 -24.71 -6.91 -9.16
N LEU A 44 -24.48 -7.78 -8.20
CA LEU A 44 -25.00 -7.69 -6.85
C LEU A 44 -23.87 -7.97 -5.84
N ILE A 45 -23.91 -7.29 -4.69
CA ILE A 45 -22.95 -7.52 -3.61
C ILE A 45 -23.60 -7.66 -2.25
N HIS A 46 -22.94 -8.43 -1.39
CA HIS A 46 -23.11 -8.43 0.05
C HIS A 46 -21.97 -7.63 0.70
N ILE A 47 -22.29 -6.85 1.73
CA ILE A 47 -21.30 -6.22 2.57
C ILE A 47 -21.13 -7.07 3.83
N LEU A 48 -19.90 -7.50 4.11
CA LEU A 48 -19.56 -8.15 5.37
C LEU A 48 -19.04 -7.09 6.33
N TYR A 49 -19.59 -7.05 7.52
CA TYR A 49 -19.21 -6.10 8.55
C TYR A 49 -19.23 -6.76 9.93
N GLY A 50 -18.55 -6.16 10.90
CA GLY A 50 -18.46 -6.74 12.24
C GLY A 50 -17.25 -6.22 13.00
N ARG A 51 -16.82 -7.00 13.98
CA ARG A 51 -15.65 -6.70 14.79
C ARG A 51 -14.64 -7.85 14.65
N GLU A 52 -13.43 -7.50 14.27
CA GLU A 52 -12.34 -8.45 14.10
C GLU A 52 -12.20 -9.39 15.31
N SER A 53 -12.09 -10.69 15.06
CA SER A 53 -12.02 -11.77 16.06
C SER A 53 -13.20 -11.87 17.04
N ALA A 54 -14.32 -11.16 16.82
CA ALA A 54 -15.49 -11.20 17.69
C ALA A 54 -16.77 -11.67 16.98
N PHE A 55 -17.18 -11.00 15.89
CA PHE A 55 -18.35 -11.39 15.12
C PHE A 55 -18.31 -10.79 13.71
N GLY A 56 -18.97 -11.49 12.77
CA GLY A 56 -19.20 -11.02 11.41
C GLY A 56 -20.66 -11.13 11.02
N VAL A 57 -21.18 -10.16 10.29
CA VAL A 57 -22.54 -10.12 9.78
C VAL A 57 -22.50 -9.89 8.27
N VAL A 58 -23.36 -10.61 7.54
CA VAL A 58 -23.54 -10.44 6.09
C VAL A 58 -24.78 -9.58 5.87
N SER A 59 -24.62 -8.46 5.14
CA SER A 59 -25.75 -7.58 4.80
C SER A 59 -26.74 -8.24 3.85
N LYS A 60 -27.90 -7.63 3.64
CA LYS A 60 -28.79 -7.97 2.53
C LYS A 60 -28.08 -7.73 1.19
N LEU A 61 -28.51 -8.46 0.16
CA LEU A 61 -28.04 -8.33 -1.21
C LEU A 61 -28.43 -6.97 -1.79
N ARG A 62 -27.52 -6.32 -2.53
CA ARG A 62 -27.69 -4.98 -3.11
C ARG A 62 -27.09 -4.89 -4.50
N PRO A 63 -27.64 -4.05 -5.38
CA PRO A 63 -26.95 -3.68 -6.63
C PRO A 63 -25.55 -3.13 -6.33
N THR A 64 -24.56 -3.53 -7.12
CA THR A 64 -23.14 -3.27 -6.87
C THR A 64 -22.86 -1.80 -6.62
N LYS A 65 -23.34 -0.90 -7.46
CA LYS A 65 -23.12 0.55 -7.30
C LYS A 65 -23.66 1.09 -5.97
N ASN A 66 -24.87 0.65 -5.58
CA ASN A 66 -25.44 1.06 -4.29
C ASN A 66 -24.68 0.47 -3.11
N GLY A 67 -24.25 -0.78 -3.22
CA GLY A 67 -23.48 -1.45 -2.20
C GLY A 67 -22.11 -0.84 -2.00
N ILE A 68 -21.38 -0.53 -3.07
CA ILE A 68 -20.09 0.18 -3.00
C ILE A 68 -20.26 1.55 -2.32
N ASN A 69 -21.25 2.33 -2.69
CA ASN A 69 -21.52 3.62 -2.05
C ASN A 69 -21.86 3.45 -0.56
N THR A 70 -22.69 2.45 -0.21
CA THR A 70 -23.03 2.12 1.18
C THR A 70 -21.78 1.70 1.96
N PHE A 71 -20.90 0.89 1.35
CA PHE A 71 -19.63 0.50 1.94
C PHE A 71 -18.72 1.71 2.20
N LEU A 72 -18.62 2.66 1.26
CA LEU A 72 -17.86 3.88 1.42
C LEU A 72 -18.46 4.82 2.48
N GLU A 73 -19.81 4.86 2.59
CA GLU A 73 -20.51 5.64 3.64
C GLU A 73 -20.39 5.03 5.04
N GLY A 74 -20.16 3.72 5.15
CA GLY A 74 -20.08 2.99 6.43
C GLY A 74 -21.42 2.86 7.15
N TYR A 75 -22.56 3.02 6.45
CA TYR A 75 -23.90 3.01 7.01
C TYR A 75 -24.91 2.27 6.15
N LEU A 76 -25.48 1.21 6.69
CA LEU A 76 -26.53 0.40 6.09
C LEU A 76 -27.89 1.00 6.44
N LYS A 77 -28.45 1.82 5.56
CA LYS A 77 -29.70 2.56 5.80
C LYS A 77 -30.88 1.65 6.08
N GLU A 78 -31.02 0.57 5.31
CA GLU A 78 -32.16 -0.35 5.42
C GLU A 78 -32.14 -1.20 6.70
N GLU A 79 -30.95 -1.55 7.20
CA GLU A 79 -30.75 -2.27 8.45
C GLU A 79 -30.58 -1.33 9.64
N ASN A 80 -30.48 -0.02 9.40
CA ASN A 80 -30.17 1.02 10.38
C ASN A 80 -28.89 0.71 11.20
N VAL A 81 -27.87 0.19 10.53
CA VAL A 81 -26.61 -0.20 11.16
C VAL A 81 -25.47 0.66 10.64
N ARG A 82 -24.76 1.32 11.54
CA ARG A 82 -23.50 1.99 11.25
C ARG A 82 -22.36 1.04 11.60
N PHE A 83 -21.60 0.59 10.60
CA PHE A 83 -20.49 -0.34 10.78
C PHE A 83 -19.12 0.35 10.69
N ARG A 84 -19.10 1.67 10.36
CA ARG A 84 -17.91 2.50 10.37
C ARG A 84 -18.27 3.92 10.77
N ASP A 85 -17.46 4.50 11.66
CA ASP A 85 -17.70 5.86 12.19
C ASP A 85 -17.41 6.94 11.15
N ASN A 86 -16.36 6.75 10.36
CA ASN A 86 -15.91 7.69 9.36
C ASN A 86 -16.23 7.21 7.95
N LYS A 87 -16.72 8.12 7.10
CA LYS A 87 -16.88 7.84 5.66
C LYS A 87 -15.51 7.73 5.00
N ILE A 88 -15.36 6.79 4.08
CA ILE A 88 -14.22 6.75 3.17
C ILE A 88 -14.45 7.83 2.10
N ARG A 89 -13.57 8.82 2.05
CA ARG A 89 -13.57 9.86 1.03
C ARG A 89 -12.21 9.91 0.38
N PHE A 90 -12.21 9.97 -0.93
CA PHE A 90 -11.03 10.26 -1.74
C PHE A 90 -11.04 11.76 -1.97
N ASP A 91 -10.34 12.51 -1.10
CA ASP A 91 -10.23 13.96 -1.24
C ASP A 91 -9.32 14.25 -2.45
N VAL A 92 -9.83 15.05 -3.39
CA VAL A 92 -9.02 15.53 -4.51
C VAL A 92 -7.95 16.46 -3.93
N LYS A 93 -6.69 16.09 -4.08
CA LYS A 93 -5.58 16.96 -3.68
C LYS A 93 -5.66 18.26 -4.45
N SER A 94 -5.67 19.39 -3.75
CA SER A 94 -5.41 20.67 -4.38
C SER A 94 -4.01 20.63 -4.99
N ALA A 95 -3.87 21.15 -6.20
CA ALA A 95 -2.56 21.25 -6.86
C ALA A 95 -1.56 21.90 -5.90
N VAL A 96 -0.58 21.13 -5.46
CA VAL A 96 0.47 21.62 -4.57
C VAL A 96 1.22 22.71 -5.32
N LYS A 97 1.22 23.93 -4.79
CA LYS A 97 2.13 24.96 -5.27
C LYS A 97 3.54 24.39 -5.13
N VAL A 98 4.23 24.22 -6.25
CA VAL A 98 5.63 23.83 -6.29
C VAL A 98 6.39 24.96 -5.60
N ALA A 99 6.60 24.82 -4.28
CA ALA A 99 7.63 25.61 -3.61
C ALA A 99 8.97 25.20 -4.23
N GLU A 100 9.95 26.11 -4.28
CA GLU A 100 11.29 25.81 -4.73
C GLU A 100 11.80 24.57 -3.95
N SER A 101 11.71 23.42 -4.59
CA SER A 101 12.09 22.16 -3.98
C SER A 101 13.61 22.02 -4.09
N MET A 102 14.26 21.85 -2.95
CA MET A 102 15.70 21.64 -2.89
C MET A 102 16.03 20.21 -3.35
N LEU A 103 17.00 20.06 -4.24
CA LEU A 103 17.48 18.76 -4.69
C LEU A 103 17.97 17.94 -3.49
N LEU A 104 17.38 16.76 -3.27
CA LEU A 104 17.80 15.82 -2.23
C LEU A 104 18.89 14.89 -2.75
N THR A 105 18.65 14.23 -3.86
CA THR A 105 19.60 13.29 -4.48
C THR A 105 19.31 13.10 -5.95
N LYS A 106 20.31 12.57 -6.67
CA LYS A 106 20.18 12.18 -8.08
C LYS A 106 20.94 10.89 -8.36
N TRP A 107 20.49 10.17 -9.37
CA TRP A 107 21.20 9.02 -9.89
C TRP A 107 21.46 9.16 -11.39
N PRO A 108 22.59 8.63 -11.88
CA PRO A 108 22.91 8.61 -13.30
C PRO A 108 22.08 7.52 -14.01
N LYS A 109 22.20 7.47 -15.32
CA LYS A 109 21.77 6.29 -16.07
C LYS A 109 22.48 5.05 -15.52
N ILE A 110 21.73 4.02 -15.15
CA ILE A 110 22.24 2.77 -14.59
C ILE A 110 21.62 1.57 -15.30
N THR A 111 22.40 0.51 -15.42
CA THR A 111 21.98 -0.76 -15.98
C THR A 111 22.19 -1.90 -15.00
N LYS A 112 21.31 -2.90 -15.05
CA LYS A 112 21.41 -4.12 -14.25
C LYS A 112 20.90 -5.32 -15.01
N LYS A 113 21.75 -6.34 -15.15
CA LYS A 113 21.36 -7.65 -15.67
C LYS A 113 21.02 -8.59 -14.52
N LEU A 114 19.88 -9.25 -14.62
CA LEU A 114 19.36 -10.23 -13.67
C LEU A 114 18.95 -11.48 -14.45
N GLY A 115 19.89 -12.38 -14.68
CA GLY A 115 19.70 -13.50 -15.62
C GLY A 115 19.47 -12.99 -17.04
N ASP A 116 18.35 -13.39 -17.66
CA ASP A 116 17.96 -12.95 -19.00
C ASP A 116 17.27 -11.57 -19.02
N PHE A 117 16.92 -11.03 -17.85
CA PHE A 117 16.28 -9.71 -17.70
C PHE A 117 17.34 -8.60 -17.59
N SER A 118 17.13 -7.53 -18.32
CA SER A 118 17.99 -6.33 -18.26
C SER A 118 17.14 -5.12 -17.91
N LEU A 119 17.48 -4.47 -16.79
CA LEU A 119 16.88 -3.21 -16.37
C LEU A 119 17.81 -2.07 -16.76
N GLU A 120 17.27 -1.10 -17.48
CA GLU A 120 17.94 0.15 -17.81
C GLU A 120 17.12 1.31 -17.27
N THR A 121 17.74 2.18 -16.47
CA THR A 121 17.09 3.39 -15.94
C THR A 121 17.73 4.63 -16.54
N GLN A 122 16.92 5.62 -16.83
CA GLN A 122 17.42 6.95 -17.15
C GLN A 122 17.97 7.64 -15.90
N GLU A 123 18.75 8.71 -16.10
CA GLU A 123 19.09 9.59 -15.00
C GLU A 123 17.84 10.19 -14.37
N GLY A 124 17.86 10.39 -13.07
CA GLY A 124 16.72 10.94 -12.34
C GLY A 124 17.15 11.65 -11.07
N GLU A 125 16.21 12.39 -10.51
CA GLU A 125 16.41 13.17 -9.31
C GLU A 125 15.20 13.10 -8.38
N ILE A 126 15.44 13.29 -7.10
CA ILE A 126 14.40 13.43 -6.06
C ILE A 126 14.69 14.73 -5.33
N ASN A 127 13.66 15.54 -5.16
CA ASN A 127 13.73 16.73 -4.35
C ASN A 127 13.24 16.49 -2.93
N SER A 128 13.59 17.37 -2.00
CA SER A 128 13.17 17.28 -0.61
C SER A 128 11.66 17.36 -0.47
N SER A 129 11.10 16.52 0.39
CA SER A 129 9.66 16.43 0.69
C SER A 129 8.79 16.01 -0.50
N GLU A 130 9.35 15.36 -1.51
CA GLU A 130 8.58 14.81 -2.63
C GLU A 130 8.03 13.42 -2.28
N LYS A 131 6.80 13.17 -2.72
CA LYS A 131 6.14 11.87 -2.71
C LYS A 131 6.00 11.38 -4.15
N ILE A 132 6.82 10.40 -4.53
CA ILE A 132 6.90 9.89 -5.91
C ILE A 132 6.29 8.49 -5.96
N GLY A 133 5.32 8.29 -6.85
CA GLY A 133 4.76 6.97 -7.16
C GLY A 133 5.44 6.34 -8.38
N ILE A 134 5.65 5.03 -8.33
CA ILE A 134 6.12 4.24 -9.48
C ILE A 134 5.03 3.25 -9.86
N LEU A 135 4.54 3.37 -11.09
CA LEU A 135 3.58 2.46 -11.68
C LEU A 135 4.23 1.65 -12.80
N GLY A 136 3.63 0.50 -13.10
CA GLY A 136 4.07 -0.33 -14.22
C GLY A 136 3.60 -1.79 -14.08
N GLU A 137 3.69 -2.55 -15.18
CA GLU A 137 3.32 -3.97 -15.21
C GLU A 137 4.22 -4.81 -14.28
N ASN A 138 3.79 -6.02 -13.95
CA ASN A 138 4.60 -6.95 -13.17
C ASN A 138 5.82 -7.42 -13.99
N GLY A 139 6.92 -7.67 -13.30
CA GLY A 139 8.15 -8.19 -13.91
C GLY A 139 9.01 -7.18 -14.68
N ILE A 140 8.62 -5.90 -14.78
CA ILE A 140 9.41 -4.87 -15.49
C ILE A 140 10.57 -4.28 -14.67
N GLY A 141 10.80 -4.76 -13.43
CA GLY A 141 11.96 -4.37 -12.64
C GLY A 141 11.74 -3.28 -11.60
N LYS A 142 10.49 -2.90 -11.25
CA LYS A 142 10.19 -1.89 -10.23
C LYS A 142 10.89 -2.18 -8.89
N THR A 143 10.69 -3.37 -8.33
CA THR A 143 11.37 -3.82 -7.09
C THR A 143 12.90 -3.80 -7.25
N SER A 144 13.43 -4.21 -8.41
CA SER A 144 14.87 -4.19 -8.66
C SER A 144 15.43 -2.78 -8.66
N PHE A 145 14.70 -1.83 -9.24
CA PHE A 145 15.07 -0.41 -9.21
C PHE A 145 15.10 0.14 -7.78
N VAL A 146 14.04 -0.09 -7.01
CA VAL A 146 13.98 0.35 -5.60
C VAL A 146 15.10 -0.28 -4.77
N LYS A 147 15.39 -1.57 -4.96
CA LYS A 147 16.51 -2.26 -4.30
C LYS A 147 17.87 -1.70 -4.68
N MET A 148 18.04 -1.23 -5.91
CA MET A 148 19.28 -0.53 -6.30
C MET A 148 19.39 0.81 -5.57
N LEU A 149 18.33 1.60 -5.47
CA LEU A 149 18.31 2.84 -4.69
C LEU A 149 18.52 2.59 -3.19
N ALA A 150 18.01 1.48 -2.66
CA ALA A 150 18.24 1.05 -1.28
C ALA A 150 19.68 0.54 -1.02
N GLY A 151 20.46 0.31 -2.07
CA GLY A 151 21.81 -0.26 -1.96
C GLY A 151 21.84 -1.77 -1.74
N GLU A 152 20.70 -2.48 -1.81
CA GLU A 152 20.65 -3.94 -1.70
C GLU A 152 21.15 -4.66 -2.94
N ILE A 153 20.97 -4.04 -4.10
CA ILE A 153 21.46 -4.56 -5.40
C ILE A 153 22.43 -3.53 -5.98
N LYS A 154 23.63 -3.97 -6.35
CA LYS A 154 24.60 -3.11 -7.02
C LYS A 154 24.34 -3.08 -8.53
N PRO A 155 24.33 -1.90 -9.16
CA PRO A 155 24.36 -1.78 -10.62
C PRO A 155 25.60 -2.45 -11.22
N ASP A 156 25.55 -2.76 -12.53
CA ASP A 156 26.66 -3.46 -13.18
C ASP A 156 27.84 -2.53 -13.52
N GLU A 157 27.54 -1.27 -13.88
CA GLU A 157 28.58 -0.36 -14.41
C GLU A 157 29.19 0.61 -13.39
N LYS A 158 28.42 1.00 -12.35
CA LYS A 158 28.86 1.98 -11.34
C LYS A 158 28.25 1.66 -9.98
N ASN A 159 29.02 1.90 -8.92
CA ASN A 159 28.42 1.92 -7.58
C ASN A 159 27.48 3.13 -7.49
N LEU A 160 26.23 2.86 -7.16
CA LEU A 160 25.25 3.89 -6.85
C LEU A 160 25.40 4.26 -5.37
N ASP A 161 25.91 5.46 -5.13
CA ASP A 161 25.98 6.04 -3.77
C ASP A 161 25.15 7.32 -3.77
N LEU A 162 23.98 7.25 -3.19
CA LEU A 162 23.06 8.39 -3.11
C LEU A 162 23.51 9.44 -2.09
N LYS A 163 24.50 9.13 -1.24
CA LYS A 163 25.03 9.99 -0.17
C LYS A 163 23.97 10.51 0.80
N ILE A 164 22.88 9.77 0.98
CA ILE A 164 21.76 10.05 1.87
C ILE A 164 21.39 8.80 2.65
N LYS A 165 20.71 8.99 3.77
CA LYS A 165 20.16 7.87 4.55
C LYS A 165 18.89 7.38 3.90
N VAL A 166 18.82 6.07 3.65
CA VAL A 166 17.67 5.43 3.03
C VAL A 166 17.04 4.44 4.02
N SER A 167 15.72 4.52 4.18
CA SER A 167 14.94 3.48 4.85
C SER A 167 14.12 2.74 3.80
N TYR A 168 14.20 1.42 3.79
CA TYR A 168 13.52 0.58 2.81
C TYR A 168 12.58 -0.43 3.46
N LYS A 169 11.35 -0.50 2.96
CA LYS A 169 10.37 -1.55 3.24
C LYS A 169 10.24 -2.43 2.01
N PRO A 170 10.73 -3.71 2.06
CA PRO A 170 10.65 -4.63 0.94
C PRO A 170 9.22 -5.13 0.68
N GLN A 171 8.98 -5.63 -0.53
CA GLN A 171 7.72 -6.27 -0.94
C GLN A 171 7.40 -7.48 -0.06
N TYR A 172 8.36 -8.38 0.09
CA TYR A 172 8.24 -9.56 0.94
C TYR A 172 8.87 -9.29 2.30
N LEU A 173 8.14 -9.59 3.36
CA LEU A 173 8.56 -9.37 4.74
C LEU A 173 9.02 -10.69 5.34
N ASP A 174 10.10 -10.64 6.10
CA ASP A 174 10.55 -11.79 6.88
C ASP A 174 9.55 -12.02 8.03
N SER A 175 8.84 -13.13 7.96
CA SER A 175 7.85 -13.54 8.95
C SER A 175 8.35 -14.62 9.90
N ASP A 176 9.60 -15.07 9.77
CA ASP A 176 10.10 -16.22 10.53
C ASP A 176 10.71 -15.84 11.88
N SER A 177 10.72 -14.55 12.23
CA SER A 177 11.28 -14.07 13.49
C SER A 177 10.39 -14.39 14.69
N ASP A 178 10.99 -14.93 15.74
CA ASP A 178 10.38 -15.15 17.06
C ASP A 178 10.36 -13.90 17.96
N GLU A 179 10.87 -12.76 17.48
CA GLU A 179 10.90 -11.52 18.24
C GLU A 179 9.50 -10.94 18.45
N LEU A 180 9.31 -10.33 19.61
CA LEU A 180 8.07 -9.59 19.90
C LEU A 180 8.01 -8.28 19.11
N VAL A 181 6.82 -7.92 18.62
CA VAL A 181 6.56 -6.67 17.91
C VAL A 181 7.05 -5.45 18.74
N MET A 182 6.85 -5.46 20.06
CA MET A 182 7.31 -4.38 20.94
C MET A 182 8.83 -4.18 20.93
N VAL A 183 9.60 -5.24 20.75
CA VAL A 183 11.06 -5.17 20.68
C VAL A 183 11.49 -4.60 19.34
N VAL A 184 10.91 -5.11 18.25
CA VAL A 184 11.18 -4.64 16.87
C VAL A 184 10.81 -3.17 16.70
N LEU A 185 9.73 -2.71 17.32
CA LEU A 185 9.22 -1.35 17.21
C LEU A 185 9.59 -0.45 18.40
N GLN A 186 10.59 -0.78 19.20
CA GLN A 186 10.95 -0.02 20.39
C GLN A 186 11.14 1.48 20.11
N GLU A 187 11.84 1.82 19.03
CA GLU A 187 12.07 3.22 18.64
C GLU A 187 10.76 3.91 18.18
N ALA A 188 9.93 3.20 17.40
CA ALA A 188 8.64 3.71 16.95
C ALA A 188 7.69 3.98 18.13
N ILE A 189 7.68 3.11 19.14
CA ILE A 189 6.85 3.26 20.34
C ILE A 189 7.29 4.49 21.14
N GLN A 190 8.60 4.70 21.29
CA GLN A 190 9.12 5.81 22.07
C GLN A 190 8.94 7.17 21.40
N LYS A 191 9.14 7.25 20.08
CA LYS A 191 9.18 8.52 19.35
C LYS A 191 7.89 8.86 18.59
N TYR A 192 7.13 7.85 18.17
CA TYR A 192 6.03 8.03 17.21
C TYR A 192 4.75 7.29 17.64
N GLU A 193 4.45 7.21 18.93
CA GLU A 193 3.26 6.51 19.42
C GLU A 193 1.98 7.05 18.79
N THR A 194 1.84 8.38 18.73
CA THR A 194 0.66 9.08 18.21
C THR A 194 0.57 9.06 16.71
N GLU A 195 1.70 9.12 16.03
CA GLU A 195 1.80 9.26 14.58
C GLU A 195 1.79 7.90 13.86
N LEU A 196 2.35 6.84 14.48
CA LEU A 196 2.49 5.52 13.87
C LEU A 196 1.71 4.44 14.62
N ILE A 197 1.95 4.26 15.92
CA ILE A 197 1.46 3.10 16.65
C ILE A 197 -0.05 3.10 16.79
N ARG A 198 -0.66 4.23 17.13
CA ARG A 198 -2.11 4.37 17.28
C ARG A 198 -2.85 4.29 15.94
N PRO A 199 -2.51 5.10 14.91
CA PRO A 199 -3.24 5.08 13.65
C PRO A 199 -3.15 3.73 12.93
N LEU A 200 -1.99 3.08 12.98
CA LEU A 200 -1.79 1.76 12.37
C LEU A 200 -2.36 0.60 13.21
N ASN A 201 -3.02 0.91 14.35
CA ASN A 201 -3.60 -0.08 15.27
C ASN A 201 -2.60 -1.19 15.67
N ILE A 202 -1.37 -0.79 16.01
CA ILE A 202 -0.29 -1.72 16.38
C ILE A 202 -0.32 -2.07 17.87
N LYS A 203 -0.98 -1.28 18.71
CA LYS A 203 -1.04 -1.49 20.17
C LYS A 203 -1.46 -2.91 20.57
N SER A 204 -2.43 -3.46 19.88
CA SER A 204 -2.95 -4.82 20.11
C SER A 204 -1.97 -5.92 19.68
N LEU A 205 -0.93 -5.58 18.92
CA LEU A 205 0.04 -6.52 18.35
C LEU A 205 1.34 -6.59 19.16
N LEU A 206 1.58 -5.67 20.09
CA LEU A 206 2.88 -5.49 20.76
C LEU A 206 3.38 -6.74 21.47
N LEU A 207 2.49 -7.58 22.00
CA LEU A 207 2.82 -8.81 22.70
C LEU A 207 2.81 -10.05 21.80
N LYS A 208 2.49 -9.92 20.53
CA LYS A 208 2.61 -10.99 19.54
C LYS A 208 4.05 -11.10 19.04
N LYS A 209 4.43 -12.31 18.65
CA LYS A 209 5.66 -12.56 17.88
C LYS A 209 5.43 -12.19 16.41
N ILE A 210 6.50 -11.85 15.69
CA ILE A 210 6.44 -11.53 14.26
C ILE A 210 5.83 -12.68 13.45
N ASN A 211 6.19 -13.93 13.76
CA ASN A 211 5.67 -15.12 13.09
C ASN A 211 4.22 -15.48 13.42
N GLU A 212 3.59 -14.80 14.38
CA GLU A 212 2.17 -14.96 14.72
C GLU A 212 1.26 -13.94 14.01
N LEU A 213 1.86 -13.00 13.26
CA LEU A 213 1.12 -11.93 12.60
C LEU A 213 0.48 -12.40 11.30
N SER A 214 -0.76 -11.98 11.06
CA SER A 214 -1.36 -12.07 9.74
C SER A 214 -0.64 -11.16 8.73
N GLY A 215 -0.77 -11.42 7.42
CA GLY A 215 -0.13 -10.61 6.40
C GLY A 215 -0.40 -9.10 6.53
N GLY A 216 -1.64 -8.70 6.82
CA GLY A 216 -1.98 -7.30 7.04
C GLY A 216 -1.46 -6.71 8.35
N GLU A 217 -1.33 -7.51 9.42
CA GLU A 217 -0.69 -7.09 10.66
C GLU A 217 0.80 -6.88 10.46
N LEU A 218 1.48 -7.84 9.81
CA LEU A 218 2.89 -7.79 9.49
C LEU A 218 3.21 -6.58 8.60
N GLN A 219 2.37 -6.32 7.59
CA GLN A 219 2.50 -5.15 6.72
C GLN A 219 2.49 -3.83 7.49
N ARG A 220 1.53 -3.66 8.42
CA ARG A 220 1.46 -2.45 9.26
C ARG A 220 2.67 -2.29 10.17
N VAL A 221 3.16 -3.38 10.75
CA VAL A 221 4.37 -3.41 11.57
C VAL A 221 5.59 -3.01 10.76
N ALA A 222 5.76 -3.58 9.56
CA ALA A 222 6.88 -3.26 8.67
C ALA A 222 6.86 -1.80 8.18
N ILE A 223 5.68 -1.26 7.89
CA ILE A 223 5.52 0.16 7.54
C ILE A 223 5.93 1.04 8.73
N ALA A 224 5.45 0.74 9.94
CA ALA A 224 5.82 1.50 11.13
C ALA A 224 7.33 1.45 11.39
N LEU A 225 7.95 0.28 11.24
CA LEU A 225 9.39 0.11 11.38
C LEU A 225 10.16 0.94 10.35
N CYS A 226 9.75 0.89 9.09
CA CYS A 226 10.39 1.66 8.02
C CYS A 226 10.25 3.18 8.26
N LEU A 227 9.05 3.64 8.62
CA LEU A 227 8.77 5.05 8.86
C LEU A 227 9.42 5.60 10.15
N SER A 228 9.75 4.77 11.14
CA SER A 228 10.38 5.21 12.38
C SER A 228 11.89 5.43 12.27
N ARG A 229 12.54 4.83 11.29
CA ARG A 229 13.99 4.94 11.09
C ARG A 229 14.39 6.36 10.67
N ASP A 230 15.58 6.76 11.10
CA ASP A 230 16.19 8.02 10.65
C ASP A 230 16.64 7.89 9.19
N ALA A 231 15.97 8.62 8.30
CA ALA A 231 16.21 8.57 6.87
C ALA A 231 15.86 9.91 6.19
N ASP A 232 16.56 10.21 5.09
CA ASP A 232 16.26 11.32 4.19
C ASP A 232 15.30 10.88 3.07
N LEU A 233 15.39 9.60 2.67
CA LEU A 233 14.55 8.97 1.65
C LEU A 233 13.94 7.68 2.20
N ILE A 234 12.61 7.56 2.06
CA ILE A 234 11.85 6.36 2.42
C ILE A 234 11.42 5.66 1.14
N LEU A 235 11.79 4.40 1.01
CA LEU A 235 11.43 3.53 -0.12
C LEU A 235 10.40 2.51 0.34
N LEU A 236 9.25 2.47 -0.31
CA LEU A 236 8.15 1.55 0.02
C LEU A 236 7.79 0.71 -1.21
N ASP A 237 7.95 -0.60 -1.08
CA ASP A 237 7.60 -1.56 -2.13
C ASP A 237 6.30 -2.29 -1.75
N GLU A 238 5.23 -2.03 -2.50
CA GLU A 238 3.86 -2.51 -2.30
C GLU A 238 3.36 -2.34 -0.85
N PRO A 239 3.29 -1.10 -0.33
CA PRO A 239 2.79 -0.87 1.03
C PRO A 239 1.29 -1.12 1.19
N SER A 240 0.49 -1.16 0.12
CA SER A 240 -0.94 -1.46 0.17
C SER A 240 -1.26 -2.96 0.21
N ALA A 241 -0.28 -3.83 -0.04
CA ALA A 241 -0.48 -5.28 -0.07
C ALA A 241 -1.05 -5.81 1.25
N TYR A 242 -1.93 -6.82 1.19
CA TYR A 242 -2.62 -7.45 2.33
C TYR A 242 -3.55 -6.53 3.14
N LEU A 243 -3.77 -5.29 2.71
CA LEU A 243 -4.60 -4.33 3.41
C LEU A 243 -5.95 -4.18 2.71
N ASP A 244 -7.02 -4.14 3.50
CA ASP A 244 -8.33 -3.72 3.01
C ASP A 244 -8.36 -2.21 2.69
N VAL A 245 -9.39 -1.76 1.96
CA VAL A 245 -9.51 -0.36 1.48
C VAL A 245 -9.37 0.65 2.62
N GLU A 246 -9.95 0.36 3.79
CA GLU A 246 -9.89 1.26 4.94
C GLU A 246 -8.47 1.38 5.49
N LYS A 247 -7.79 0.24 5.68
CA LYS A 247 -6.40 0.20 6.15
C LYS A 247 -5.44 0.85 5.14
N ARG A 248 -5.67 0.68 3.82
CA ARG A 248 -4.91 1.37 2.78
C ARG A 248 -4.98 2.88 2.93
N LEU A 249 -6.17 3.44 3.14
CA LEU A 249 -6.34 4.88 3.35
C LEU A 249 -5.69 5.38 4.65
N VAL A 250 -5.79 4.61 5.72
CA VAL A 250 -5.10 4.95 6.98
C VAL A 250 -3.59 4.96 6.76
N VAL A 251 -3.04 3.93 6.12
CA VAL A 251 -1.61 3.83 5.82
C VAL A 251 -1.13 4.98 4.94
N SER A 252 -1.88 5.31 3.87
CA SER A 252 -1.50 6.42 3.00
C SER A 252 -1.46 7.77 3.74
N LYS A 253 -2.43 8.02 4.64
CA LYS A 253 -2.44 9.22 5.50
C LYS A 253 -1.26 9.23 6.46
N VAL A 254 -0.96 8.10 7.09
CA VAL A 254 0.18 7.97 8.01
C VAL A 254 1.49 8.25 7.29
N ILE A 255 1.70 7.67 6.11
CA ILE A 255 2.90 7.92 5.28
C ILE A 255 2.98 9.41 4.94
N SER A 256 1.89 10.00 4.43
CA SER A 256 1.86 11.43 4.05
C SER A 256 2.21 12.33 5.22
N ASN A 257 1.59 12.10 6.38
CA ASN A 257 1.83 12.90 7.58
C ASN A 257 3.29 12.82 8.06
N ILE A 258 3.88 11.62 8.10
CA ILE A 258 5.28 11.43 8.50
C ILE A 258 6.23 12.12 7.52
N VAL A 259 5.99 11.96 6.23
CA VAL A 259 6.80 12.58 5.17
C VAL A 259 6.77 14.11 5.31
N GLU A 260 5.60 14.69 5.51
CA GLU A 260 5.42 16.14 5.68
C GLU A 260 6.02 16.67 6.97
N GLN A 261 5.79 16.00 8.10
CA GLN A 261 6.32 16.41 9.41
C GLN A 261 7.84 16.36 9.47
N ARG A 262 8.43 15.30 8.93
CA ARG A 262 9.89 15.08 8.94
C ARG A 262 10.60 15.74 7.77
N LYS A 263 9.86 16.28 6.79
CA LYS A 263 10.40 16.86 5.55
C LYS A 263 11.33 15.88 4.81
N VAL A 264 11.00 14.59 4.85
CA VAL A 264 11.69 13.52 4.13
C VAL A 264 11.01 13.30 2.79
N SER A 265 11.69 12.62 1.85
CA SER A 265 11.09 12.25 0.57
C SER A 265 10.69 10.79 0.60
N THR A 266 9.71 10.41 -0.20
CA THR A 266 9.34 9.01 -0.35
C THR A 266 9.15 8.61 -1.80
N LEU A 267 9.53 7.37 -2.10
CA LEU A 267 9.29 6.71 -3.37
C LEU A 267 8.52 5.44 -3.10
N VAL A 268 7.37 5.31 -3.75
CA VAL A 268 6.41 4.24 -3.49
C VAL A 268 6.15 3.48 -4.79
N VAL A 269 6.37 2.18 -4.76
CA VAL A 269 5.93 1.26 -5.80
C VAL A 269 4.65 0.61 -5.33
N ASP A 270 3.56 0.75 -6.06
CA ASP A 270 2.30 0.09 -5.73
C ASP A 270 1.50 -0.20 -6.99
N HIS A 271 0.65 -1.22 -6.92
CA HIS A 271 -0.27 -1.60 -7.99
C HIS A 271 -1.69 -1.04 -7.76
N ASP A 272 -1.97 -0.53 -6.57
CA ASP A 272 -3.23 0.13 -6.27
C ASP A 272 -3.20 1.59 -6.72
N LEU A 273 -3.93 1.87 -7.80
CA LEU A 273 -4.00 3.22 -8.37
C LEU A 273 -4.57 4.25 -7.39
N LEU A 274 -5.59 3.88 -6.62
CA LEU A 274 -6.20 4.78 -5.65
C LEU A 274 -5.23 5.11 -4.53
N PHE A 275 -4.47 4.11 -4.06
CA PHE A 275 -3.43 4.30 -3.06
C PHE A 275 -2.30 5.19 -3.60
N ALA A 276 -1.81 4.89 -4.82
CA ALA A 276 -0.73 5.64 -5.44
C ALA A 276 -1.13 7.11 -5.71
N ASP A 277 -2.32 7.35 -6.26
CA ASP A 277 -2.85 8.70 -6.53
C ASP A 277 -3.06 9.49 -5.23
N TYR A 278 -3.60 8.82 -4.19
CA TYR A 278 -3.81 9.48 -2.90
C TYR A 278 -2.50 9.86 -2.21
N LEU A 279 -1.46 9.05 -2.35
CA LEU A 279 -0.19 9.26 -1.66
C LEU A 279 0.78 10.15 -2.44
N SER A 280 0.90 9.96 -3.76
CA SER A 280 1.96 10.57 -4.57
C SER A 280 1.59 11.98 -5.03
N ASP A 281 2.59 12.85 -5.12
CA ASP A 281 2.49 14.18 -5.73
C ASP A 281 2.90 14.13 -7.21
N LYS A 282 3.71 13.11 -7.58
CA LYS A 282 4.19 12.80 -8.95
C LYS A 282 4.08 11.30 -9.20
N LEU A 283 3.74 10.91 -10.42
CA LEU A 283 3.69 9.53 -10.92
C LEU A 283 4.61 9.39 -12.14
#